data_9289a2b249303f529655aa14dd1de630
#
_entry.id   9289a2b249303f529655aa14dd1de630
#
_cell.length_a   1.000
_cell.length_b   1.000
_cell.length_c   1.000
_cell.angle_alpha   90.00
_cell.angle_beta   90.00
_cell.angle_gamma   90.00
#
_symmetry.space_group_name_H-M   'P 1'
#
loop_
_entity.id
_entity.type
_entity.pdbx_description
1 polymer ?
#
loop_
_entity_poly.entity_id
_entity_poly.type
_entity_poly.pdbx_seq_one_letter_code
_entity_poly.pdbx_strand_id
1 'polypeptide(L)'
;MIDSTHCLIVVATDREAAPFREAGLRTVVSGVGRVNAAIATTLAIQGFESPPLVIASGIAGALPGVDVMSIGGVVIGDRAIAADEGIRTPTGFQSIAEMGFPLAGFMDGDAVNADAG
;
A
#
# COMPACT_ATOMS: atom_id res chain seq x y z
N MET A 1 14.66 -6.97 -15.17
CA MET A 1 14.35 -5.54 -15.43
C MET A 1 12.83 -5.39 -15.38
N ILE A 2 12.32 -4.50 -14.56
CA ILE A 2 10.85 -4.27 -14.47
C ILE A 2 10.43 -3.55 -15.75
N ASP A 3 9.45 -4.11 -16.46
CA ASP A 3 8.84 -3.46 -17.60
C ASP A 3 7.94 -2.32 -17.13
N SER A 4 8.34 -1.08 -17.36
CA SER A 4 7.59 0.11 -16.98
C SER A 4 6.19 0.19 -17.62
N THR A 5 5.98 -0.49 -18.75
CA THR A 5 4.67 -0.55 -19.42
C THR A 5 3.69 -1.48 -18.71
N HIS A 6 4.21 -2.42 -17.91
CA HIS A 6 3.44 -3.39 -17.13
C HIS A 6 3.48 -3.09 -15.61
N CYS A 7 3.60 -1.80 -15.27
CA CYS A 7 3.63 -1.30 -13.92
C CYS A 7 2.53 -0.25 -13.71
N LEU A 8 1.86 -0.29 -12.56
CA LEU A 8 0.86 0.68 -12.12
C LEU A 8 1.32 1.32 -10.82
N ILE A 9 1.51 2.63 -10.84
CA ILE A 9 1.79 3.41 -9.63
C ILE A 9 0.46 3.92 -9.04
N VAL A 10 0.24 3.68 -7.77
CA VAL A 10 -0.94 4.16 -7.03
C VAL A 10 -0.48 5.14 -5.96
N VAL A 11 -1.00 6.36 -6.01
CA VAL A 11 -0.69 7.44 -5.07
C VAL A 11 -1.96 8.11 -4.57
N ALA A 12 -1.90 8.79 -3.43
CA ALA A 12 -3.08 9.43 -2.85
C ALA A 12 -3.41 10.79 -3.48
N THR A 13 -2.42 11.53 -3.97
CA THR A 13 -2.57 12.93 -4.41
C THR A 13 -1.89 13.20 -5.75
N ASP A 14 -2.35 14.25 -6.44
CA ASP A 14 -1.71 14.70 -7.70
C ASP A 14 -0.27 15.17 -7.49
N ARG A 15 0.04 15.71 -6.31
CA ARG A 15 1.40 16.14 -5.96
C ARG A 15 2.37 14.95 -5.92
N GLU A 16 1.93 13.83 -5.38
CA GLU A 16 2.69 12.58 -5.36
C GLU A 16 2.78 11.94 -6.74
N ALA A 17 1.75 12.14 -7.59
CA ALA A 17 1.72 11.59 -8.94
C ALA A 17 2.69 12.29 -9.92
N ALA A 18 2.97 13.57 -9.70
CA ALA A 18 3.71 14.39 -10.66
C ALA A 18 5.04 13.77 -11.12
N PRO A 19 5.96 13.37 -10.22
CA PRO A 19 7.25 12.82 -10.65
C PRO A 19 7.13 11.49 -11.42
N PHE A 20 6.14 10.67 -11.10
CA PHE A 20 5.91 9.41 -11.81
C PHE A 20 5.35 9.64 -13.22
N ARG A 21 4.43 10.60 -13.36
CA ARG A 21 3.89 11.02 -14.68
C ARG A 21 4.97 11.65 -15.56
N GLU A 22 5.83 12.47 -15.00
CA GLU A 22 7.00 13.05 -15.69
C GLU A 22 7.98 11.98 -16.16
N ALA A 23 8.12 10.90 -15.40
CA ALA A 23 8.91 9.72 -15.77
C ALA A 23 8.20 8.80 -16.78
N GLY A 24 6.98 9.12 -17.23
CA GLY A 24 6.21 8.32 -18.18
C GLY A 24 5.59 7.05 -17.60
N LEU A 25 5.51 6.94 -16.27
CA LEU A 25 4.91 5.78 -15.60
C LEU A 25 3.38 5.90 -15.52
N ARG A 26 2.69 4.79 -15.75
CA ARG A 26 1.24 4.73 -15.59
C ARG A 26 0.88 4.92 -14.13
N THR A 27 0.20 6.04 -13.82
CA THR A 27 -0.05 6.48 -12.45
C THR A 27 -1.52 6.80 -12.25
N VAL A 28 -2.11 6.26 -11.19
CA VAL A 28 -3.47 6.56 -10.74
C VAL A 28 -3.43 7.32 -9.42
N VAL A 29 -4.24 8.37 -9.32
CA VAL A 29 -4.50 9.11 -8.07
C VAL A 29 -5.76 8.56 -7.45
N SER A 30 -5.62 7.92 -6.31
CA SER A 30 -6.72 7.25 -5.63
C SER A 30 -7.56 8.17 -4.74
N GLY A 31 -7.00 9.28 -4.29
CA GLY A 31 -7.48 9.98 -3.10
C GLY A 31 -6.93 9.32 -1.82
N VAL A 32 -7.13 10.01 -0.70
CA VAL A 32 -6.62 9.58 0.61
C VAL A 32 -7.48 8.45 1.18
N GLY A 33 -6.84 7.47 1.77
CA GLY A 33 -7.48 6.38 2.51
C GLY A 33 -7.54 5.05 1.75
N ARG A 34 -7.51 3.95 2.51
CA ARG A 34 -7.41 2.60 1.97
C ARG A 34 -8.60 2.17 1.10
N VAL A 35 -9.81 2.65 1.39
CA VAL A 35 -10.99 2.36 0.57
C VAL A 35 -10.85 2.98 -0.81
N ASN A 36 -10.44 4.26 -0.89
CA ASN A 36 -10.19 4.94 -2.14
C ASN A 36 -9.07 4.25 -2.93
N ALA A 37 -7.98 3.89 -2.25
CA ALA A 37 -6.87 3.16 -2.86
C ALA A 37 -7.32 1.82 -3.46
N ALA A 38 -8.11 1.04 -2.72
CA ALA A 38 -8.63 -0.25 -3.18
C ALA A 38 -9.51 -0.10 -4.42
N ILE A 39 -10.46 0.85 -4.39
CA ILE A 39 -11.37 1.10 -5.51
C ILE A 39 -10.60 1.55 -6.75
N ALA A 40 -9.74 2.56 -6.61
CA ALA A 40 -8.98 3.12 -7.72
C ALA A 40 -8.02 2.09 -8.33
N THR A 41 -7.35 1.29 -7.50
CA THR A 41 -6.48 0.21 -7.97
C THR A 41 -7.27 -0.84 -8.73
N THR A 42 -8.40 -1.31 -8.18
CA THR A 42 -9.26 -2.32 -8.80
C THR A 42 -9.74 -1.87 -10.18
N LEU A 43 -10.15 -0.62 -10.33
CA LEU A 43 -10.59 -0.07 -11.62
C LEU A 43 -9.41 0.08 -12.59
N ALA A 44 -8.24 0.50 -12.11
CA ALA A 44 -7.08 0.75 -12.96
C ALA A 44 -6.46 -0.54 -13.51
N ILE A 45 -6.43 -1.63 -12.75
CA ILE A 45 -5.88 -2.91 -13.20
C ILE A 45 -6.71 -3.56 -14.31
N GLN A 46 -8.00 -3.26 -14.41
CA GLN A 46 -8.87 -3.76 -15.48
C GLN A 46 -8.43 -3.29 -16.89
N GLY A 47 -7.63 -2.24 -16.96
CA GLY A 47 -7.08 -1.73 -18.22
C GLY A 47 -5.79 -2.42 -18.68
N PHE A 48 -5.38 -3.51 -18.03
CA PHE A 48 -4.23 -4.32 -18.41
C PHE A 48 -4.71 -5.69 -18.92
N GLU A 49 -4.02 -6.24 -19.92
CA GLU A 49 -4.32 -7.58 -20.48
C GLU A 49 -3.95 -8.71 -19.50
N SER A 50 -2.95 -8.47 -18.64
CA SER A 50 -2.53 -9.36 -17.56
C SER A 50 -2.25 -8.55 -16.29
N PRO A 51 -2.25 -9.14 -15.09
CA PRO A 51 -2.04 -8.42 -13.85
C PRO A 51 -0.71 -7.65 -13.85
N PRO A 52 -0.71 -6.31 -13.67
CA PRO A 52 0.51 -5.53 -13.61
C PRO A 52 1.20 -5.65 -12.25
N LEU A 53 2.47 -5.27 -12.20
CA LEU A 53 3.10 -4.92 -10.93
C LEU A 53 2.44 -3.64 -10.40
N VAL A 54 1.83 -3.71 -9.22
CA VAL A 54 1.22 -2.55 -8.56
C VAL A 54 2.15 -2.04 -7.47
N ILE A 55 2.50 -0.77 -7.55
CA ILE A 55 3.33 -0.09 -6.55
C ILE A 55 2.50 1.00 -5.88
N ALA A 56 2.14 0.80 -4.62
CA ALA A 56 1.59 1.86 -3.78
C ALA A 56 2.73 2.76 -3.30
N SER A 57 2.66 4.03 -3.61
CA SER A 57 3.68 5.01 -3.25
C SER A 57 3.09 6.24 -2.59
N GLY A 58 3.89 6.97 -1.83
CA GLY A 58 3.49 8.20 -1.16
C GLY A 58 4.53 8.67 -0.16
N ILE A 59 4.21 9.74 0.55
CA ILE A 59 5.02 10.23 1.65
C ILE A 59 4.70 9.49 2.94
N ALA A 60 5.71 9.22 3.75
CA ALA A 60 5.57 8.59 5.05
C ALA A 60 6.28 9.43 6.13
N GLY A 61 5.72 9.40 7.35
CA GLY A 61 6.36 9.98 8.53
C GLY A 61 7.14 8.91 9.29
N ALA A 62 8.36 9.25 9.73
CA ALA A 62 9.10 8.39 10.65
C ALA A 62 8.52 8.51 12.07
N LEU A 63 8.32 7.38 12.73
CA LEU A 63 7.91 7.36 14.14
C LEU A 63 9.11 7.72 15.05
N PRO A 64 8.88 8.32 16.25
CA PRO A 64 9.95 8.60 17.20
C PRO A 64 10.71 7.33 17.58
N GLY A 65 12.02 7.43 17.66
CA GLY A 65 12.90 6.30 18.05
C GLY A 65 13.35 5.41 16.89
N VAL A 66 12.97 5.73 15.67
CA VAL A 66 13.46 5.03 14.46
C VAL A 66 14.58 5.87 13.84
N ASP A 67 15.82 5.63 14.27
CA ASP A 67 17.01 6.36 13.79
C ASP A 67 17.49 5.94 12.40
N VAL A 68 16.61 5.35 11.60
CA VAL A 68 17.05 4.65 10.38
C VAL A 68 17.07 5.53 9.15
N MET A 69 16.46 6.73 9.19
CA MET A 69 16.32 7.52 7.96
C MET A 69 16.35 9.03 8.18
N SER A 70 17.13 9.70 7.33
CA SER A 70 17.04 11.15 7.15
C SER A 70 15.84 11.52 6.28
N ILE A 71 15.40 12.78 6.39
CA ILE A 71 14.41 13.37 5.47
C ILE A 71 14.89 13.19 4.03
N GLY A 72 14.02 12.70 3.17
CA GLY A 72 14.33 12.39 1.76
C GLY A 72 14.79 10.96 1.50
N GLY A 73 14.90 10.15 2.54
CA GLY A 73 15.15 8.71 2.39
C GLY A 73 13.96 7.96 1.80
N VAL A 74 14.21 6.82 1.15
CA VAL A 74 13.20 5.95 0.56
C VAL A 74 13.13 4.65 1.33
N VAL A 75 11.90 4.20 1.68
CA VAL A 75 11.64 2.90 2.33
C VAL A 75 10.77 2.07 1.40
N ILE A 76 11.10 0.79 1.29
CA ILE A 76 10.24 -0.20 0.66
C ILE A 76 9.72 -1.11 1.76
N GLY A 77 8.39 -1.16 1.91
CA GLY A 77 7.74 -2.06 2.87
C GLY A 77 7.69 -3.49 2.33
N ASP A 78 7.95 -4.45 3.19
CA ASP A 78 7.80 -5.88 2.88
C ASP A 78 6.40 -6.41 3.15
N ARG A 79 5.60 -5.67 3.92
CA ARG A 79 4.20 -6.01 4.21
C ARG A 79 3.39 -4.79 4.62
N ALA A 80 2.08 -4.89 4.44
CA ALA A 80 1.09 -3.95 4.96
C ALA A 80 0.22 -4.62 6.02
N ILE A 81 0.04 -3.98 7.17
CA ILE A 81 -0.71 -4.52 8.31
C ILE A 81 -1.94 -3.65 8.57
N ALA A 82 -3.11 -4.27 8.74
CA ALA A 82 -4.34 -3.62 9.17
C ALA A 82 -4.36 -3.42 10.70
N ALA A 83 -3.40 -2.65 11.22
CA ALA A 83 -3.15 -2.51 12.66
C ALA A 83 -4.28 -1.81 13.45
N ASP A 84 -5.19 -1.15 12.79
CA ASP A 84 -6.33 -0.44 13.36
C ASP A 84 -7.64 -1.23 13.29
N GLU A 85 -7.62 -2.42 12.71
CA GLU A 85 -8.79 -3.30 12.63
C GLU A 85 -8.82 -4.31 13.78
N GLY A 86 -9.84 -4.19 14.63
CA GLY A 86 -9.98 -5.02 15.83
C GLY A 86 -10.99 -4.42 16.79
N ILE A 87 -10.97 -4.90 18.02
CA ILE A 87 -11.83 -4.40 19.10
C ILE A 87 -10.99 -3.87 20.27
N ARG A 88 -11.50 -2.85 20.91
CA ARG A 88 -10.94 -2.37 22.19
C ARG A 88 -11.63 -3.11 23.33
N THR A 89 -10.83 -3.77 24.17
CA THR A 89 -11.27 -4.49 25.36
C THR A 89 -10.82 -3.73 26.63
N PRO A 90 -11.34 -4.09 27.82
CA PRO A 90 -10.85 -3.50 29.08
C PRO A 90 -9.35 -3.75 29.34
N THR A 91 -8.76 -4.76 28.73
CA THR A 91 -7.36 -5.14 28.91
C THR A 91 -6.46 -4.69 27.76
N GLY A 92 -6.99 -4.04 26.72
CA GLY A 92 -6.22 -3.53 25.58
C GLY A 92 -6.94 -3.68 24.25
N PHE A 93 -6.18 -3.54 23.18
CA PHE A 93 -6.65 -3.76 21.81
C PHE A 93 -6.41 -5.20 21.40
N GLN A 94 -7.39 -5.80 20.75
CA GLN A 94 -7.31 -7.15 20.18
C GLN A 94 -7.54 -7.03 18.66
N SER A 95 -6.54 -7.44 17.88
CA SER A 95 -6.60 -7.37 16.42
C SER A 95 -7.56 -8.42 15.84
N ILE A 96 -7.94 -8.24 14.57
CA ILE A 96 -8.76 -9.22 13.84
C ILE A 96 -8.06 -10.57 13.79
N ALA A 97 -6.74 -10.60 13.60
CA ALA A 97 -5.96 -11.84 13.58
C ALA A 97 -6.02 -12.58 14.92
N GLU A 98 -5.87 -11.88 16.05
CA GLU A 98 -6.00 -12.45 17.38
C GLU A 98 -7.42 -13.00 17.68
N MET A 99 -8.42 -12.42 17.05
CA MET A 99 -9.80 -12.92 17.12
C MET A 99 -10.08 -14.11 16.18
N GLY A 100 -9.13 -14.50 15.33
CA GLY A 100 -9.28 -15.59 14.36
C GLY A 100 -10.11 -15.22 13.12
N PHE A 101 -10.25 -13.92 12.81
CA PHE A 101 -10.96 -13.44 11.62
C PHE A 101 -9.98 -12.84 10.62
N PRO A 102 -9.41 -13.61 9.68
CA PRO A 102 -8.59 -13.07 8.62
C PRO A 102 -9.43 -12.18 7.71
N LEU A 103 -8.86 -11.05 7.26
CA LEU A 103 -9.55 -10.11 6.37
C LEU A 103 -9.84 -10.71 5.00
N ALA A 104 -8.95 -11.56 4.51
CA ALA A 104 -9.12 -12.29 3.24
C ALA A 104 -8.26 -13.56 3.23
N GLY A 105 -8.63 -14.53 2.40
CA GLY A 105 -7.91 -15.80 2.32
C GLY A 105 -6.48 -15.75 1.79
N PHE A 106 -6.07 -14.61 1.19
CA PHE A 106 -4.71 -14.35 0.74
C PHE A 106 -3.86 -13.59 1.77
N MET A 107 -4.43 -13.25 2.93
CA MET A 107 -3.73 -12.55 4.00
C MET A 107 -3.16 -13.54 5.02
N ASP A 108 -2.05 -13.14 5.64
CA ASP A 108 -1.48 -13.80 6.80
C ASP A 108 -1.94 -13.06 8.07
N GLY A 109 -3.05 -13.54 8.63
CA GLY A 109 -3.73 -12.86 9.73
C GLY A 109 -4.27 -11.48 9.33
N ASP A 110 -3.68 -10.41 9.85
CA ASP A 110 -3.99 -9.00 9.56
C ASP A 110 -3.01 -8.34 8.56
N ALA A 111 -2.12 -9.13 7.97
CA ALA A 111 -1.06 -8.67 7.08
C ALA A 111 -1.22 -9.17 5.64
N VAL A 112 -0.83 -8.33 4.69
CA VAL A 112 -0.57 -8.68 3.29
C VAL A 112 0.93 -8.52 3.04
N ASN A 113 1.58 -9.61 2.64
CA ASN A 113 2.99 -9.56 2.26
C ASN A 113 3.15 -8.91 0.89
N ALA A 114 4.22 -8.13 0.70
CA ALA A 114 4.61 -7.71 -0.63
C ALA A 114 5.06 -8.93 -1.42
N ASP A 115 4.70 -8.99 -2.71
CA ASP A 115 5.19 -10.06 -3.57
C ASP A 115 6.72 -10.01 -3.66
N ALA A 116 7.35 -11.08 -3.24
CA ALA A 116 8.79 -11.32 -3.39
C ALA A 116 9.09 -11.92 -4.75
N GLY A 117 8.54 -11.31 -5.82
CA GLY A 117 8.75 -11.74 -7.20
C GLY A 117 10.15 -11.42 -7.74
#